data_a9e5e3d935004af6bd5ecfcfc0eb81b4
#
_entry.id   a9e5e3d935004af6bd5ecfcfc0eb81b4
#
_cell.length_a   1.000
_cell.length_b   1.000
_cell.length_c   1.000
_cell.angle_alpha   90.00
_cell.angle_beta   90.00
_cell.angle_gamma   90.00
#
_symmetry.space_group_name_H-M   'P 1'
#
loop_
_entity.id
_entity.type
_entity.pdbx_description
1 polymer ?
#
loop_
_entity_poly.entity_id
_entity_poly.type
_entity_poly.pdbx_seq_one_letter_code
_entity_poly.pdbx_strand_id
1 'polypeptide(L)'
;DARRRWYMSKTHLRVGWLVAAVLVVAVAISIFVVATRGDGVLLAVSIGDSVAFDADPGIRAALESTGDIRVDTRSFGGVGLLRPGFDGYLAEALLNGPDVVLVMLGGWDLEKIFADPDAYSQRLDQVADRILDRGATVIWLGMPPTPPSEGIEEARGIANAQFEALATRRAGVFYLDSGGALGGPDGSFTRFRVGLPGVAVQVRKVRAGRDDGHLCPGGAALLGDMV
;
A
#
# COMPACT_ATOMS: atom_id res chain seq x y z
N ASP A 1 20.68 -3.87 -44.58
CA ASP A 1 19.57 -3.21 -43.88
C ASP A 1 18.33 -4.09 -43.62
N ALA A 2 18.12 -5.13 -44.40
CA ALA A 2 17.00 -6.08 -44.24
C ALA A 2 17.12 -6.96 -43.00
N ARG A 3 18.34 -7.32 -42.58
CA ARG A 3 18.58 -8.16 -41.37
C ARG A 3 18.27 -7.43 -40.05
N ARG A 4 18.47 -6.10 -39.95
CA ARG A 4 18.12 -5.30 -38.76
C ARG A 4 16.61 -5.17 -38.57
N ARG A 5 15.82 -5.05 -39.64
CA ARG A 5 14.36 -4.97 -39.57
C ARG A 5 13.70 -6.29 -39.10
N TRP A 6 14.31 -7.42 -39.44
CA TRP A 6 13.79 -8.74 -39.07
C TRP A 6 13.99 -9.06 -37.57
N TYR A 7 15.08 -8.58 -36.98
CA TYR A 7 15.37 -8.77 -35.54
C TYR A 7 14.47 -7.91 -34.64
N MET A 8 14.17 -6.68 -35.03
CA MET A 8 13.29 -5.78 -34.27
C MET A 8 11.82 -6.27 -34.25
N SER A 9 11.34 -6.87 -35.33
CA SER A 9 9.98 -7.41 -35.42
C SER A 9 9.74 -8.59 -34.44
N LYS A 10 10.73 -9.46 -34.26
CA LYS A 10 10.60 -10.62 -33.35
C LYS A 10 10.64 -10.26 -31.87
N THR A 11 11.33 -9.17 -31.51
CA THR A 11 11.42 -8.72 -30.12
C THR A 11 10.11 -8.09 -29.64
N HIS A 12 9.47 -7.28 -30.49
CA HIS A 12 8.15 -6.68 -30.17
C HIS A 12 7.03 -7.71 -30.10
N LEU A 13 7.07 -8.76 -30.94
CA LEU A 13 6.10 -9.86 -30.85
C LEU A 13 6.26 -10.63 -29.52
N ARG A 14 7.49 -10.92 -29.08
CA ARG A 14 7.74 -11.66 -27.83
C ARG A 14 7.34 -10.88 -26.58
N VAL A 15 7.57 -9.58 -26.55
CA VAL A 15 7.14 -8.70 -25.46
C VAL A 15 5.61 -8.61 -25.41
N GLY A 16 4.94 -8.48 -26.56
CA GLY A 16 3.47 -8.49 -26.62
C GLY A 16 2.85 -9.79 -26.10
N TRP A 17 3.42 -10.95 -26.40
CA TRP A 17 2.95 -12.24 -25.89
C TRP A 17 3.16 -12.40 -24.37
N LEU A 18 4.27 -11.88 -23.82
CA LEU A 18 4.52 -11.91 -22.39
C LEU A 18 3.54 -11.01 -21.62
N VAL A 19 3.27 -9.81 -22.10
CA VAL A 19 2.28 -8.91 -21.48
C VAL A 19 0.87 -9.50 -21.57
N ALA A 20 0.49 -10.08 -22.71
CA ALA A 20 -0.80 -10.74 -22.86
C ALA A 20 -0.92 -11.97 -21.92
N ALA A 21 0.14 -12.76 -21.76
CA ALA A 21 0.14 -13.91 -20.86
C ALA A 21 0.02 -13.48 -19.38
N VAL A 22 0.67 -12.41 -18.96
CA VAL A 22 0.55 -11.87 -17.58
C VAL A 22 -0.86 -11.35 -17.33
N LEU A 23 -1.46 -10.64 -18.29
CA LEU A 23 -2.86 -10.17 -18.19
C LEU A 23 -3.85 -11.34 -18.10
N VAL A 24 -3.67 -12.38 -18.90
CA VAL A 24 -4.55 -13.57 -18.86
C VAL A 24 -4.42 -14.31 -17.53
N VAL A 25 -3.22 -14.42 -16.97
CA VAL A 25 -3.01 -15.04 -15.66
C VAL A 25 -3.62 -14.20 -14.55
N ALA A 26 -3.48 -12.88 -14.58
CA ALA A 26 -4.09 -11.99 -13.59
C ALA A 26 -5.63 -12.06 -13.63
N VAL A 27 -6.22 -12.06 -14.82
CA VAL A 27 -7.67 -12.23 -15.02
C VAL A 27 -8.13 -13.62 -14.55
N ALA A 28 -7.37 -14.68 -14.85
CA ALA A 28 -7.71 -16.04 -14.44
C ALA A 28 -7.66 -16.22 -12.91
N ILE A 29 -6.67 -15.62 -12.24
CA ILE A 29 -6.58 -15.61 -10.78
C ILE A 29 -7.76 -14.84 -10.17
N SER A 30 -8.11 -13.68 -10.73
CA SER A 30 -9.26 -12.89 -10.27
C SER A 30 -10.57 -13.66 -10.42
N ILE A 31 -10.80 -14.34 -11.55
CA ILE A 31 -11.98 -15.18 -11.78
C ILE A 31 -12.00 -16.38 -10.84
N PHE A 32 -10.86 -17.00 -10.56
CA PHE A 32 -10.79 -18.14 -9.65
C PHE A 32 -11.11 -17.75 -8.20
N VAL A 33 -10.60 -16.62 -7.73
CA VAL A 33 -10.88 -16.09 -6.37
C VAL A 33 -12.37 -15.76 -6.22
N VAL A 34 -12.98 -15.12 -7.22
CA VAL A 34 -14.42 -14.80 -7.22
C VAL A 34 -15.29 -16.05 -7.29
N ALA A 35 -14.90 -17.07 -8.05
CA ALA A 35 -15.68 -18.31 -8.21
C ALA A 35 -15.68 -19.21 -6.95
N THR A 36 -14.78 -19.01 -6.01
CA THR A 36 -14.68 -19.85 -4.79
C THR A 36 -15.47 -19.32 -3.59
N ARG A 37 -16.01 -18.10 -3.65
CA ARG A 37 -16.86 -17.50 -2.61
C ARG A 37 -18.31 -17.36 -3.07
N GLY A 38 -19.24 -17.78 -2.21
CA GLY A 38 -20.65 -17.94 -2.54
C GLY A 38 -21.43 -16.63 -2.80
N ASP A 39 -20.89 -15.46 -2.45
CA ASP A 39 -21.51 -14.14 -2.67
C ASP A 39 -20.76 -13.25 -3.68
N GLY A 40 -19.58 -13.68 -4.13
CA GLY A 40 -18.75 -12.93 -5.08
C GLY A 40 -18.15 -11.63 -4.56
N VAL A 41 -18.40 -11.24 -3.30
CA VAL A 41 -17.89 -10.01 -2.69
C VAL A 41 -16.59 -10.29 -1.94
N LEU A 42 -15.51 -9.60 -2.30
CA LEU A 42 -14.21 -9.70 -1.64
C LEU A 42 -14.22 -8.93 -0.31
N LEU A 43 -13.57 -9.49 0.70
CA LEU A 43 -13.31 -8.79 1.96
C LEU A 43 -11.89 -8.22 1.96
N ALA A 44 -11.77 -6.90 1.96
CA ALA A 44 -10.54 -6.20 2.22
C ALA A 44 -10.48 -5.75 3.69
N VAL A 45 -9.34 -5.97 4.34
CA VAL A 45 -9.09 -5.46 5.69
C VAL A 45 -7.96 -4.44 5.62
N SER A 46 -8.19 -3.22 6.11
CA SER A 46 -7.16 -2.19 6.25
C SER A 46 -6.60 -2.19 7.67
N ILE A 47 -5.30 -2.34 7.80
CA ILE A 47 -4.56 -2.27 9.06
C ILE A 47 -3.48 -1.20 9.00
N GLY A 48 -3.33 -0.45 10.09
CA GLY A 48 -2.35 0.61 10.11
C GLY A 48 -2.35 1.46 11.37
N ASP A 49 -1.52 2.49 11.33
CA ASP A 49 -1.39 3.48 12.40
C ASP A 49 -2.37 4.67 12.22
N SER A 50 -2.06 5.81 12.84
CA SER A 50 -2.92 6.99 12.77
C SER A 50 -2.99 7.62 11.37
N VAL A 51 -1.98 7.44 10.53
CA VAL A 51 -2.01 7.94 9.14
C VAL A 51 -2.92 7.04 8.29
N ALA A 52 -2.84 5.73 8.50
CA ALA A 52 -3.77 4.78 7.90
C ALA A 52 -5.22 5.02 8.36
N PHE A 53 -5.42 5.29 9.66
CA PHE A 53 -6.74 5.65 10.20
C PHE A 53 -7.36 6.86 9.47
N ASP A 54 -6.55 7.87 9.18
CA ASP A 54 -7.01 9.01 8.38
C ASP A 54 -7.27 8.65 6.90
N ALA A 55 -6.55 7.66 6.35
CA ALA A 55 -6.71 7.18 4.98
C ALA A 55 -7.94 6.28 4.80
N ASP A 56 -8.32 5.52 5.83
CA ASP A 56 -9.37 4.50 5.80
C ASP A 56 -10.68 4.95 5.16
N PRO A 57 -11.22 6.17 5.41
CA PRO A 57 -12.45 6.62 4.76
C PRO A 57 -12.33 6.73 3.23
N GLY A 58 -11.18 7.19 2.72
CA GLY A 58 -10.93 7.30 1.28
C GLY A 58 -10.75 5.93 0.63
N ILE A 59 -9.95 5.06 1.25
CA ILE A 59 -9.74 3.68 0.80
C ILE A 59 -11.08 2.92 0.74
N ARG A 60 -11.87 3.01 1.82
CA ARG A 60 -13.19 2.38 1.86
C ARG A 60 -14.10 2.90 0.75
N ALA A 61 -14.20 4.22 0.60
CA ALA A 61 -15.07 4.82 -0.40
C ALA A 61 -14.69 4.38 -1.83
N ALA A 62 -13.38 4.35 -2.14
CA ALA A 62 -12.90 3.93 -3.46
C ALA A 62 -13.18 2.45 -3.73
N LEU A 63 -12.79 1.55 -2.83
CA LEU A 63 -12.95 0.11 -3.02
C LEU A 63 -14.42 -0.33 -3.01
N GLU A 64 -15.23 0.16 -2.07
CA GLU A 64 -16.65 -0.19 -2.00
C GLU A 64 -17.48 0.39 -3.15
N SER A 65 -16.98 1.44 -3.83
CA SER A 65 -17.64 1.99 -5.03
C SER A 65 -17.66 1.03 -6.20
N THR A 66 -16.80 0.01 -6.21
CA THR A 66 -16.79 -1.05 -7.24
C THR A 66 -18.00 -1.98 -7.15
N GLY A 67 -18.61 -2.09 -5.97
CA GLY A 67 -19.70 -3.03 -5.67
C GLY A 67 -19.25 -4.45 -5.34
N ASP A 68 -18.00 -4.80 -5.63
CA ASP A 68 -17.45 -6.15 -5.49
C ASP A 68 -16.54 -6.32 -4.28
N ILE A 69 -16.29 -5.24 -3.53
CA ILE A 69 -15.39 -5.23 -2.36
C ILE A 69 -16.11 -4.64 -1.15
N ARG A 70 -15.99 -5.30 -0.01
CA ARG A 70 -16.35 -4.79 1.30
C ARG A 70 -15.08 -4.52 2.10
N VAL A 71 -15.01 -3.36 2.76
CA VAL A 71 -13.81 -2.95 3.52
C VAL A 71 -14.09 -2.95 5.03
N ASP A 72 -13.29 -3.71 5.79
CA ASP A 72 -13.21 -3.65 7.25
C ASP A 72 -11.97 -2.84 7.66
N THR A 73 -12.16 -1.64 8.19
CA THR A 73 -11.08 -0.75 8.61
C THR A 73 -10.74 -1.00 10.08
N ARG A 74 -9.47 -1.33 10.35
CA ARG A 74 -8.95 -1.67 11.67
C ARG A 74 -7.81 -0.76 12.12
N SER A 75 -7.47 0.29 11.33
CA SER A 75 -6.37 1.19 11.66
C SER A 75 -6.66 2.03 12.91
N PHE A 76 -5.65 2.25 13.75
CA PHE A 76 -5.74 3.15 14.90
C PHE A 76 -4.36 3.70 15.32
N GLY A 77 -4.36 4.80 16.08
CA GLY A 77 -3.12 5.46 16.48
C GLY A 77 -2.23 4.59 17.36
N GLY A 78 -0.91 4.67 17.18
CA GLY A 78 0.06 4.00 18.03
C GLY A 78 0.47 2.60 17.61
N VAL A 79 -0.06 2.07 16.50
CA VAL A 79 0.33 0.76 15.97
C VAL A 79 1.69 0.83 15.28
N GLY A 80 2.54 -0.16 15.53
CA GLY A 80 3.80 -0.38 14.85
C GLY A 80 4.13 -1.87 14.85
N LEU A 81 4.84 -2.34 13.83
CA LEU A 81 5.18 -3.76 13.65
C LEU A 81 6.03 -4.32 14.79
N LEU A 82 6.90 -3.47 15.36
CA LEU A 82 7.80 -3.82 16.44
C LEU A 82 7.26 -3.45 17.83
N ARG A 83 6.00 -2.98 17.91
CA ARG A 83 5.37 -2.63 19.17
C ARG A 83 4.70 -3.83 19.84
N PRO A 84 4.69 -3.89 21.18
CA PRO A 84 3.96 -4.93 21.91
C PRO A 84 2.47 -4.95 21.50
N GLY A 85 1.92 -6.15 21.35
CA GLY A 85 0.51 -6.34 21.02
C GLY A 85 0.20 -6.40 19.51
N PHE A 86 1.16 -6.08 18.62
CA PHE A 86 0.94 -6.14 17.18
C PHE A 86 0.46 -7.52 16.69
N ASP A 87 1.02 -8.60 17.25
CA ASP A 87 0.63 -9.96 16.85
C ASP A 87 -0.82 -10.30 17.18
N GLY A 88 -1.34 -9.83 18.32
CA GLY A 88 -2.75 -9.94 18.69
C GLY A 88 -3.63 -9.12 17.77
N TYR A 89 -3.25 -7.88 17.50
CA TYR A 89 -3.94 -7.00 16.56
C TYR A 89 -4.05 -7.61 15.14
N LEU A 90 -2.93 -8.13 14.61
CA LEU A 90 -2.94 -8.81 13.31
C LEU A 90 -3.84 -10.05 13.34
N ALA A 91 -3.78 -10.85 14.41
CA ALA A 91 -4.62 -12.04 14.54
C ALA A 91 -6.12 -11.67 14.51
N GLU A 92 -6.54 -10.61 15.20
CA GLU A 92 -7.92 -10.11 15.17
C GLU A 92 -8.33 -9.60 13.77
N ALA A 93 -7.44 -8.89 13.08
CA ALA A 93 -7.70 -8.42 11.72
C ALA A 93 -7.94 -9.58 10.73
N LEU A 94 -7.31 -10.73 10.97
CA LEU A 94 -7.41 -11.92 10.11
C LEU A 94 -8.56 -12.88 10.49
N LEU A 95 -9.33 -12.61 11.57
CA LEU A 95 -10.37 -13.55 12.05
C LEU A 95 -11.44 -13.85 11.03
N ASN A 96 -11.86 -12.86 10.25
CA ASN A 96 -12.94 -12.99 9.27
C ASN A 96 -12.50 -13.53 7.92
N GLY A 97 -11.25 -13.98 7.79
CA GLY A 97 -10.69 -14.54 6.57
C GLY A 97 -10.72 -13.54 5.41
N PRO A 98 -10.00 -12.41 5.50
CA PRO A 98 -9.95 -11.45 4.40
C PRO A 98 -9.33 -12.05 3.15
N ASP A 99 -9.74 -11.53 1.98
CA ASP A 99 -9.11 -11.82 0.69
C ASP A 99 -7.89 -10.95 0.44
N VAL A 100 -7.96 -9.72 0.95
CA VAL A 100 -6.92 -8.71 0.81
C VAL A 100 -6.67 -8.03 2.14
N VAL A 101 -5.41 -7.84 2.50
CA VAL A 101 -4.99 -7.03 3.64
C VAL A 101 -4.17 -5.84 3.13
N LEU A 102 -4.71 -4.64 3.33
CA LEU A 102 -3.99 -3.39 3.09
C LEU A 102 -3.23 -3.03 4.35
N VAL A 103 -1.92 -2.81 4.22
CA VAL A 103 -1.03 -2.50 5.35
C VAL A 103 -0.40 -1.14 5.14
N MET A 104 -0.59 -0.21 6.08
CA MET A 104 0.07 1.09 6.08
C MET A 104 0.64 1.37 7.48
N LEU A 105 1.90 1.00 7.68
CA LEU A 105 2.59 1.02 8.97
C LEU A 105 4.05 1.46 8.80
N GLY A 106 4.65 1.94 9.89
CA GLY A 106 6.07 2.25 9.96
C GLY A 106 6.39 3.49 10.79
N GLY A 107 5.46 4.44 10.89
CA GLY A 107 5.69 5.70 11.59
C GLY A 107 6.14 5.54 13.04
N TRP A 108 5.64 4.54 13.72
CA TRP A 108 6.00 4.23 15.11
C TRP A 108 7.25 3.35 15.27
N ASP A 109 7.84 2.90 14.17
CA ASP A 109 9.01 2.03 14.16
C ASP A 109 10.27 2.73 13.62
N LEU A 110 10.20 4.00 13.18
CA LEU A 110 11.27 4.72 12.46
C LEU A 110 12.64 4.65 13.16
N GLU A 111 12.70 4.87 14.47
CA GLU A 111 13.96 4.77 15.21
C GLU A 111 14.56 3.35 15.17
N LYS A 112 13.70 2.34 15.25
CA LYS A 112 14.11 0.93 15.22
C LYS A 112 14.50 0.49 13.81
N ILE A 113 13.77 0.98 12.77
CA ILE A 113 14.10 0.77 11.37
C ILE A 113 15.48 1.33 11.07
N PHE A 114 15.79 2.52 11.56
CA PHE A 114 17.08 3.15 11.38
C PHE A 114 18.21 2.42 12.12
N ALA A 115 17.93 1.96 13.34
CA ALA A 115 18.91 1.27 14.17
C ALA A 115 19.23 -0.15 13.68
N ASP A 116 18.23 -0.89 13.18
CA ASP A 116 18.39 -2.28 12.73
C ASP A 116 17.42 -2.58 11.57
N PRO A 117 17.80 -2.18 10.33
CA PRO A 117 16.98 -2.43 9.14
C PRO A 117 16.75 -3.92 8.87
N ASP A 118 17.72 -4.77 9.20
CA ASP A 118 17.65 -6.20 8.91
C ASP A 118 16.63 -6.89 9.82
N ALA A 119 16.59 -6.56 11.11
CA ALA A 119 15.55 -7.04 12.02
C ALA A 119 14.16 -6.58 11.58
N TYR A 120 14.04 -5.35 11.08
CA TYR A 120 12.77 -4.87 10.53
C TYR A 120 12.35 -5.64 9.28
N SER A 121 13.28 -5.90 8.36
CA SER A 121 13.02 -6.72 7.16
C SER A 121 12.54 -8.13 7.51
N GLN A 122 13.17 -8.78 8.48
CA GLN A 122 12.73 -10.10 8.98
C GLN A 122 11.31 -10.04 9.57
N ARG A 123 10.98 -8.95 10.26
CA ARG A 123 9.64 -8.76 10.82
C ARG A 123 8.59 -8.58 9.71
N LEU A 124 8.92 -7.85 8.65
CA LEU A 124 8.06 -7.73 7.47
C LEU A 124 7.75 -9.09 6.85
N ASP A 125 8.77 -9.94 6.66
CA ASP A 125 8.57 -11.31 6.14
C ASP A 125 7.63 -12.12 7.04
N GLN A 126 7.82 -12.10 8.36
CA GLN A 126 6.95 -12.81 9.30
C GLN A 126 5.50 -12.34 9.23
N VAL A 127 5.26 -11.04 9.10
CA VAL A 127 3.91 -10.48 8.99
C VAL A 127 3.27 -10.87 7.67
N ALA A 128 4.00 -10.74 6.57
CA ALA A 128 3.54 -11.14 5.25
C ALA A 128 3.19 -12.64 5.21
N ASP A 129 4.08 -13.51 5.72
CA ASP A 129 3.83 -14.95 5.77
C ASP A 129 2.55 -15.28 6.54
N ARG A 130 2.30 -14.64 7.70
CA ARG A 130 1.08 -14.85 8.48
C ARG A 130 -0.20 -14.45 7.75
N ILE A 131 -0.14 -13.44 6.90
CA ILE A 131 -1.29 -13.01 6.10
C ILE A 131 -1.48 -13.98 4.92
N LEU A 132 -0.40 -14.30 4.21
CA LEU A 132 -0.42 -15.22 3.08
C LEU A 132 -0.85 -16.64 3.46
N ASP A 133 -0.46 -17.13 4.64
CA ASP A 133 -0.86 -18.45 5.19
C ASP A 133 -2.38 -18.55 5.45
N ARG A 134 -3.07 -17.40 5.54
CA ARG A 134 -4.55 -17.32 5.61
C ARG A 134 -5.22 -17.23 4.24
N GLY A 135 -4.43 -17.28 3.16
CA GLY A 135 -4.90 -17.20 1.78
C GLY A 135 -5.22 -15.78 1.32
N ALA A 136 -4.84 -14.77 2.10
CA ALA A 136 -5.05 -13.37 1.75
C ALA A 136 -3.89 -12.81 0.91
N THR A 137 -4.19 -11.90 0.00
CA THR A 137 -3.21 -11.06 -0.68
C THR A 137 -2.82 -9.89 0.21
N VAL A 138 -1.56 -9.48 0.18
CA VAL A 138 -1.03 -8.32 0.90
C VAL A 138 -0.82 -7.15 -0.05
N ILE A 139 -1.37 -5.99 0.26
CA ILE A 139 -1.04 -4.73 -0.41
C ILE A 139 -0.37 -3.83 0.62
N TRP A 140 0.93 -3.62 0.47
CA TRP A 140 1.70 -2.74 1.35
C TRP A 140 1.73 -1.33 0.79
N LEU A 141 1.13 -0.39 1.51
CA LEU A 141 1.16 1.02 1.16
C LEU A 141 2.43 1.66 1.73
N GLY A 142 3.21 2.30 0.88
CA GLY A 142 4.40 3.03 1.29
C GLY A 142 4.07 4.14 2.28
N MET A 143 5.02 4.47 3.12
CA MET A 143 4.91 5.62 4.01
C MET A 143 5.06 6.90 3.19
N PRO A 144 4.07 7.81 3.20
CA PRO A 144 4.18 9.08 2.48
C PRO A 144 5.20 10.01 3.16
N PRO A 145 5.76 10.99 2.43
CA PRO A 145 6.66 11.98 3.00
C PRO A 145 6.02 12.69 4.20
N THR A 146 6.79 12.95 5.25
CA THR A 146 6.36 13.66 6.45
C THR A 146 7.04 15.03 6.55
N PRO A 147 6.47 15.99 7.32
CA PRO A 147 7.17 17.25 7.57
C PRO A 147 8.51 17.00 8.25
N PRO A 148 9.54 17.83 8.00
CA PRO A 148 10.86 17.67 8.63
C PRO A 148 10.85 17.67 10.16
N SER A 149 9.77 18.19 10.78
CA SER A 149 9.57 18.17 12.23
C SER A 149 9.04 16.85 12.77
N GLU A 150 8.64 15.93 11.90
CA GLU A 150 7.99 14.68 12.26
C GLU A 150 8.72 13.48 11.67
N GLY A 151 9.55 12.86 12.42
CA GLY A 151 10.16 11.59 12.04
C GLY A 151 11.52 11.71 11.36
N ILE A 152 12.05 10.57 11.01
CA ILE A 152 13.35 10.38 10.40
C ILE A 152 13.13 10.01 8.94
N GLU A 153 13.30 10.98 8.04
CA GLU A 153 13.04 10.81 6.60
C GLU A 153 13.90 9.70 5.99
N GLU A 154 15.15 9.56 6.44
CA GLU A 154 16.02 8.45 6.01
C GLU A 154 15.46 7.09 6.42
N ALA A 155 14.95 6.94 7.64
CA ALA A 155 14.32 5.70 8.09
C ALA A 155 13.04 5.37 7.29
N ARG A 156 12.28 6.40 6.89
CA ARG A 156 11.13 6.25 5.99
C ARG A 156 11.56 5.72 4.62
N GLY A 157 12.65 6.26 4.07
CA GLY A 157 13.23 5.77 2.82
C GLY A 157 13.64 4.31 2.91
N ILE A 158 14.33 3.92 4.00
CA ILE A 158 14.70 2.52 4.29
C ILE A 158 13.44 1.63 4.36
N ALA A 159 12.41 2.06 5.10
CA ALA A 159 11.16 1.29 5.22
C ALA A 159 10.51 1.05 3.86
N ASN A 160 10.33 2.09 3.05
CA ASN A 160 9.71 1.97 1.73
C ASN A 160 10.51 1.06 0.79
N ALA A 161 11.84 1.17 0.79
CA ALA A 161 12.69 0.25 0.03
C ALA A 161 12.53 -1.22 0.47
N GLN A 162 12.33 -1.47 1.76
CA GLN A 162 12.06 -2.82 2.27
C GLN A 162 10.66 -3.33 1.90
N PHE A 163 9.65 -2.47 1.87
CA PHE A 163 8.30 -2.85 1.41
C PHE A 163 8.30 -3.24 -0.07
N GLU A 164 8.99 -2.47 -0.91
CA GLU A 164 9.18 -2.78 -2.32
C GLU A 164 9.98 -4.09 -2.52
N ALA A 165 11.07 -4.26 -1.77
CA ALA A 165 11.85 -5.49 -1.79
C ALA A 165 11.03 -6.71 -1.32
N LEU A 166 10.16 -6.56 -0.31
CA LEU A 166 9.24 -7.59 0.14
C LEU A 166 8.30 -8.02 -0.99
N ALA A 167 7.69 -7.07 -1.69
CA ALA A 167 6.82 -7.34 -2.83
C ALA A 167 7.56 -8.05 -3.98
N THR A 168 8.85 -7.76 -4.17
CA THR A 168 9.67 -8.42 -5.19
C THR A 168 9.99 -9.87 -4.83
N ARG A 169 10.19 -10.19 -3.53
CA ARG A 169 10.63 -11.53 -3.09
C ARG A 169 9.48 -12.44 -2.62
N ARG A 170 8.26 -11.94 -2.43
CA ARG A 170 7.10 -12.70 -1.94
C ARG A 170 5.94 -12.65 -2.91
N ALA A 171 5.60 -13.78 -3.52
CA ALA A 171 4.39 -13.89 -4.31
C ALA A 171 3.14 -13.61 -3.45
N GLY A 172 2.19 -12.86 -3.98
CA GLY A 172 0.99 -12.45 -3.24
C GLY A 172 1.17 -11.19 -2.38
N VAL A 173 2.36 -10.56 -2.41
CA VAL A 173 2.61 -9.25 -1.83
C VAL A 173 2.78 -8.22 -2.93
N PHE A 174 2.11 -7.08 -2.79
CA PHE A 174 2.19 -5.94 -3.70
C PHE A 174 2.61 -4.70 -2.91
N TYR A 175 3.33 -3.80 -3.56
CA TYR A 175 3.72 -2.51 -3.02
C TYR A 175 3.10 -1.39 -3.83
N LEU A 176 2.51 -0.40 -3.15
CA LEU A 176 2.01 0.83 -3.75
C LEU A 176 2.69 2.04 -3.10
N ASP A 177 3.33 2.86 -3.89
CA ASP A 177 4.01 4.06 -3.42
C ASP A 177 3.02 5.20 -3.15
N SER A 178 2.68 5.41 -1.89
CA SER A 178 1.84 6.53 -1.46
C SER A 178 2.49 7.91 -1.65
N GLY A 179 3.81 7.95 -1.81
CA GLY A 179 4.56 9.18 -2.09
C GLY A 179 4.14 9.81 -3.41
N GLY A 180 3.85 9.00 -4.42
CA GLY A 180 3.32 9.45 -5.71
C GLY A 180 1.99 10.20 -5.59
N ALA A 181 1.08 9.72 -4.74
CA ALA A 181 -0.23 10.35 -4.50
C ALA A 181 -0.14 11.58 -3.58
N LEU A 182 0.68 11.53 -2.54
CA LEU A 182 0.66 12.45 -1.41
C LEU A 182 1.89 13.35 -1.28
N GLY A 183 2.98 13.08 -2.01
CA GLY A 183 4.21 13.88 -2.02
C GLY A 183 4.19 15.00 -3.04
N GLY A 184 5.14 15.92 -2.94
CA GLY A 184 5.42 16.93 -3.96
C GLY A 184 6.00 16.32 -5.24
N PRO A 185 6.14 17.10 -6.31
CA PRO A 185 6.72 16.62 -7.57
C PRO A 185 8.17 16.12 -7.44
N ASP A 186 8.86 16.57 -6.41
CA ASP A 186 10.23 16.19 -6.05
C ASP A 186 10.30 15.07 -5.00
N GLY A 187 9.13 14.48 -4.65
CA GLY A 187 9.02 13.45 -3.62
C GLY A 187 9.05 13.99 -2.18
N SER A 188 9.14 15.30 -1.98
CA SER A 188 9.15 15.91 -0.65
C SER A 188 7.74 16.01 -0.04
N PHE A 189 7.69 16.35 1.26
CA PHE A 189 6.43 16.69 1.90
C PHE A 189 5.74 17.88 1.22
N THR A 190 4.44 17.77 0.99
CA THR A 190 3.61 18.89 0.55
C THR A 190 2.28 18.90 1.29
N ARG A 191 1.78 20.11 1.59
CA ARG A 191 0.46 20.29 2.18
C ARG A 191 -0.66 20.20 1.15
N PHE A 192 -0.37 20.52 -0.11
CA PHE A 192 -1.34 20.59 -1.18
C PHE A 192 -0.90 19.79 -2.40
N ARG A 193 -1.86 19.17 -3.06
CA ARG A 193 -1.68 18.51 -4.36
C ARG A 193 -2.62 19.13 -5.36
N VAL A 194 -2.25 19.09 -6.63
CA VAL A 194 -3.16 19.47 -7.71
C VAL A 194 -4.03 18.26 -8.03
N GLY A 195 -5.32 18.37 -7.67
CA GLY A 195 -6.33 17.38 -8.03
C GLY A 195 -6.89 17.60 -9.43
N LEU A 196 -7.83 16.77 -9.85
CA LEU A 196 -8.61 16.99 -11.06
C LEU A 196 -9.81 17.91 -10.72
N PRO A 197 -10.07 18.97 -11.49
CA PRO A 197 -9.51 19.46 -12.77
C PRO A 197 -8.46 20.60 -12.61
N GLY A 198 -7.38 20.39 -11.87
CA GLY A 198 -6.33 21.41 -11.68
C GLY A 198 -6.50 22.28 -10.44
N VAL A 199 -7.43 21.93 -9.55
CA VAL A 199 -7.66 22.63 -8.28
C VAL A 199 -6.70 22.09 -7.22
N ALA A 200 -6.08 22.99 -6.45
CA ALA A 200 -5.26 22.60 -5.32
C ALA A 200 -6.13 21.99 -4.20
N VAL A 201 -5.81 20.76 -3.81
CA VAL A 201 -6.47 20.01 -2.75
C VAL A 201 -5.54 19.96 -1.55
N GLN A 202 -6.01 20.31 -0.37
CA GLN A 202 -5.24 20.12 0.86
C GLN A 202 -5.24 18.63 1.20
N VAL A 203 -4.04 18.04 1.28
CA VAL A 203 -3.84 16.61 1.52
C VAL A 203 -3.33 16.31 2.92
N ARG A 204 -2.71 17.29 3.59
CA ARG A 204 -2.14 17.16 4.94
C ARG A 204 -2.79 18.09 5.94
N LYS A 205 -2.89 17.63 7.17
CA LYS A 205 -3.38 18.43 8.29
C LYS A 205 -2.38 19.54 8.68
N VAL A 206 -2.91 20.52 9.36
CA VAL A 206 -2.16 21.54 10.09
C VAL A 206 -2.60 21.45 11.54
N ARG A 207 -1.66 21.29 12.46
CA ARG A 207 -1.94 21.22 13.88
C ARG A 207 -1.15 22.30 14.62
N ALA A 208 -1.84 23.14 15.37
CA ALA A 208 -1.25 24.28 16.07
C ALA A 208 -0.38 25.18 15.16
N GLY A 209 -0.83 25.42 13.92
CA GLY A 209 -0.15 26.26 12.94
C GLY A 209 1.07 25.61 12.27
N ARG A 210 1.36 24.34 12.54
CA ARG A 210 2.48 23.60 11.93
C ARG A 210 1.97 22.51 11.00
N ASP A 211 2.80 22.18 10.01
CA ASP A 211 2.55 21.02 9.15
C ASP A 211 2.52 19.75 9.98
N ASP A 212 1.58 18.85 9.65
CA ASP A 212 1.35 17.58 10.31
C ASP A 212 1.33 16.48 9.24
N GLY A 213 1.98 15.36 9.49
CA GLY A 213 2.06 14.22 8.57
C GLY A 213 0.73 13.49 8.37
N HIS A 214 -0.29 13.78 9.17
CA HIS A 214 -1.61 13.18 9.05
C HIS A 214 -2.41 13.71 7.88
N LEU A 215 -3.38 12.90 7.40
CA LEU A 215 -4.15 13.23 6.20
C LEU A 215 -5.40 14.06 6.49
N CYS A 216 -5.69 14.99 5.58
CA CYS A 216 -7.02 15.58 5.42
C CYS A 216 -7.91 14.67 4.57
N PRO A 217 -9.24 14.90 4.51
CA PRO A 217 -10.13 14.15 3.62
C PRO A 217 -9.69 14.13 2.16
N GLY A 218 -9.11 15.23 1.66
CA GLY A 218 -8.55 15.28 0.31
C GLY A 218 -7.36 14.35 0.11
N GLY A 219 -6.49 14.20 1.11
CA GLY A 219 -5.40 13.24 1.08
C GLY A 219 -5.88 11.79 1.16
N ALA A 220 -6.88 11.53 1.98
CA ALA A 220 -7.53 10.22 2.06
C ALA A 220 -8.17 9.82 0.72
N ALA A 221 -8.86 10.75 0.04
CA ALA A 221 -9.46 10.50 -1.26
C ALA A 221 -8.40 10.16 -2.33
N LEU A 222 -7.30 10.97 -2.42
CA LEU A 222 -6.22 10.69 -3.38
C LEU A 222 -5.54 9.35 -3.12
N LEU A 223 -5.39 8.94 -1.86
CA LEU A 223 -4.84 7.63 -1.52
C LEU A 223 -5.82 6.51 -1.87
N GLY A 224 -7.12 6.72 -1.67
CA GLY A 224 -8.16 5.80 -2.09
C GLY A 224 -8.15 5.58 -3.61
N ASP A 225 -8.01 6.64 -4.40
CA ASP A 225 -7.94 6.56 -5.87
C ASP A 225 -6.70 5.80 -6.37
N MET A 226 -5.66 5.69 -5.54
CA MET A 226 -4.44 4.94 -5.86
C MET A 226 -4.60 3.43 -5.63
N VAL A 227 -5.39 3.02 -4.64
CA VAL A 227 -5.62 1.63 -4.24
C VAL A 227 -6.66 0.94 -5.12
#